data_72311515842d65006f7a1156e70bb6c8
#
_entry.id   72311515842d65006f7a1156e70bb6c8
#
_cell.length_a   1.000
_cell.length_b   1.000
_cell.length_c   1.000
_cell.angle_alpha   90.00
_cell.angle_beta   90.00
_cell.angle_gamma   90.00
#
_symmetry.space_group_name_H-M   'P 1'
#
loop_
_entity.id
_entity.type
_entity.pdbx_description
1 polymer ?
#
loop_
_entity_poly.entity_id
_entity_poly.type
_entity_poly.pdbx_seq_one_letter_code
_entity_poly.pdbx_strand_id
1 'polypeptide(L)'
;MPQSIYFLPGHGGRISNGLGQELVRRGFDVFGRETVGEFKKLDFDVQVETIAADLKASFWREDALVIANSYGAYLLLLALSSLITFPGKILLLSPIVGEFSNDQTRIGFIPPYAKRLFELASKGLYPIPNSCQIHVGSQDWQSIPDNVTAFAALVNAQVTVLEGAGHNLPKEYVASLLDTWLI
;
A
#
# COMPACT_ATOMS: atom_id res chain seq x y z
N MET A 1 17.41 12.68 15.31
CA MET A 1 16.69 13.07 14.06
C MET A 1 15.36 12.33 14.07
N PRO A 2 14.25 12.96 13.60
CA PRO A 2 12.99 12.24 13.49
C PRO A 2 13.16 11.01 12.59
N GLN A 3 12.41 9.96 12.89
CA GLN A 3 12.38 8.76 12.07
C GLN A 3 11.63 9.06 10.78
N SER A 4 12.11 8.53 9.66
CA SER A 4 11.51 8.77 8.34
C SER A 4 10.55 7.64 7.96
N ILE A 5 9.41 8.00 7.34
CA ILE A 5 8.43 7.08 6.79
C ILE A 5 8.28 7.36 5.29
N TYR A 6 8.26 6.29 4.48
CA TYR A 6 7.83 6.37 3.09
C TYR A 6 6.33 6.12 2.99
N PHE A 7 5.59 7.08 2.46
CA PHE A 7 4.13 7.02 2.38
C PHE A 7 3.63 7.18 0.94
N LEU A 8 2.76 6.28 0.52
CA LEU A 8 2.04 6.34 -0.75
C LEU A 8 0.54 6.45 -0.51
N PRO A 9 -0.08 7.61 -0.72
CA PRO A 9 -1.52 7.79 -0.58
C PRO A 9 -2.30 7.07 -1.69
N GLY A 10 -3.60 6.88 -1.46
CA GLY A 10 -4.54 6.39 -2.46
C GLY A 10 -4.68 7.34 -3.65
N HIS A 11 -5.48 6.94 -4.66
CA HIS A 11 -5.71 7.74 -5.86
C HIS A 11 -6.19 9.17 -5.54
N GLY A 12 -5.53 10.16 -6.12
CA GLY A 12 -5.82 11.58 -5.86
C GLY A 12 -5.32 12.09 -4.51
N GLY A 13 -4.54 11.28 -3.78
CA GLY A 13 -4.07 11.61 -2.43
C GLY A 13 -2.80 12.46 -2.40
N ARG A 14 -2.61 13.17 -1.28
CA ARG A 14 -1.45 14.00 -0.98
C ARG A 14 -0.81 13.58 0.34
N ILE A 15 0.50 13.80 0.45
CA ILE A 15 1.25 13.57 1.70
C ILE A 15 0.86 14.60 2.76
N SER A 16 0.57 15.83 2.34
CA SER A 16 0.20 16.93 3.23
C SER A 16 -1.19 16.82 3.88
N ASN A 17 -1.98 15.81 3.51
CA ASN A 17 -3.36 15.64 3.97
C ASN A 17 -3.58 14.27 4.63
N GLY A 18 -4.67 14.16 5.41
CA GLY A 18 -5.16 12.89 5.96
C GLY A 18 -4.08 12.12 6.71
N LEU A 19 -3.80 10.89 6.28
CA LEU A 19 -2.83 10.03 6.94
C LEU A 19 -1.40 10.59 6.92
N GLY A 20 -0.96 11.19 5.82
CA GLY A 20 0.38 11.80 5.76
C GLY A 20 0.53 12.92 6.77
N GLN A 21 -0.48 13.80 6.91
CA GLN A 21 -0.50 14.85 7.93
C GLN A 21 -0.51 14.28 9.35
N GLU A 22 -1.21 13.16 9.58
CA GLU A 22 -1.22 12.49 10.87
C GLU A 22 0.16 11.93 11.24
N LEU A 23 0.89 11.35 10.29
CA LEU A 23 2.25 10.87 10.50
C LEU A 23 3.21 12.03 10.86
N VAL A 24 3.07 13.18 10.20
CA VAL A 24 3.84 14.40 10.55
C VAL A 24 3.53 14.87 11.97
N ARG A 25 2.24 14.87 12.38
CA ARG A 25 1.85 15.23 13.77
C ARG A 25 2.43 14.29 14.81
N ARG A 26 2.67 13.03 14.44
CA ARG A 26 3.33 12.02 15.29
C ARG A 26 4.85 12.19 15.36
N GLY A 27 5.42 13.18 14.66
CA GLY A 27 6.83 13.51 14.70
C GLY A 27 7.71 12.79 13.67
N PHE A 28 7.10 12.21 12.63
CA PHE A 28 7.85 11.58 11.55
C PHE A 28 8.15 12.54 10.40
N ASP A 29 9.31 12.34 9.76
CA ASP A 29 9.60 12.94 8.45
C ASP A 29 8.96 12.06 7.37
N VAL A 30 7.94 12.60 6.67
CA VAL A 30 7.17 11.83 5.69
C VAL A 30 7.66 12.13 4.28
N PHE A 31 8.15 11.09 3.62
CA PHE A 31 8.57 11.10 2.22
C PHE A 31 7.63 10.24 1.40
N GLY A 32 7.67 10.36 0.07
CA GLY A 32 6.90 9.50 -0.83
C GLY A 32 6.45 10.21 -2.09
N ARG A 33 5.45 9.64 -2.76
CA ARG A 33 4.91 10.17 -4.02
C ARG A 33 3.42 10.44 -3.89
N GLU A 34 3.04 11.68 -4.16
CA GLU A 34 1.63 12.05 -4.22
C GLU A 34 1.00 11.52 -5.52
N THR A 35 -0.15 10.88 -5.42
CA THR A 35 -0.88 10.36 -6.60
C THR A 35 -1.67 11.46 -7.34
N VAL A 36 -1.11 12.66 -7.36
CA VAL A 36 -1.58 13.88 -8.03
C VAL A 36 -0.40 14.61 -8.68
N GLY A 37 -0.71 15.72 -9.36
CA GLY A 37 0.33 16.60 -9.94
C GLY A 37 1.21 15.89 -10.97
N GLU A 38 2.49 16.19 -10.98
CA GLU A 38 3.44 15.70 -11.98
C GLU A 38 3.64 14.18 -11.90
N PHE A 39 3.69 13.60 -10.71
CA PHE A 39 3.86 12.15 -10.56
C PHE A 39 2.70 11.37 -11.22
N LYS A 40 1.46 11.84 -11.07
CA LYS A 40 0.28 11.21 -11.70
C LYS A 40 0.31 11.26 -13.24
N LYS A 41 1.01 12.23 -13.82
CA LYS A 41 1.12 12.40 -15.28
C LYS A 41 2.16 11.48 -15.91
N LEU A 42 3.05 10.89 -15.11
CA LEU A 42 4.05 9.94 -15.59
C LEU A 42 3.36 8.68 -16.11
N ASP A 43 3.99 8.03 -17.08
CA ASP A 43 3.60 6.70 -17.50
C ASP A 43 3.62 5.73 -16.30
N PHE A 44 2.73 4.76 -16.32
CA PHE A 44 2.54 3.84 -15.19
C PHE A 44 3.85 3.12 -14.79
N ASP A 45 4.60 2.63 -15.77
CA ASP A 45 5.88 1.95 -15.51
C ASP A 45 6.89 2.90 -14.87
N VAL A 46 6.94 4.16 -15.31
CA VAL A 46 7.81 5.19 -14.72
C VAL A 46 7.40 5.50 -13.28
N GLN A 47 6.10 5.51 -12.95
CA GLN A 47 5.65 5.64 -11.56
C GLN A 47 6.18 4.50 -10.69
N VAL A 48 6.03 3.26 -11.16
CA VAL A 48 6.50 2.05 -10.44
C VAL A 48 8.02 2.06 -10.27
N GLU A 49 8.77 2.36 -11.32
CA GLU A 49 10.23 2.46 -11.30
C GLU A 49 10.73 3.56 -10.37
N THR A 50 10.04 4.72 -10.34
CA THR A 50 10.36 5.83 -9.44
C THR A 50 10.23 5.41 -7.99
N ILE A 51 9.15 4.71 -7.62
CA ILE A 51 8.96 4.19 -6.26
C ILE A 51 10.05 3.18 -5.90
N ALA A 52 10.38 2.26 -6.82
CA ALA A 52 11.45 1.30 -6.60
C ALA A 52 12.81 1.98 -6.38
N ALA A 53 13.10 3.04 -7.14
CA ALA A 53 14.31 3.84 -6.97
C ALA A 53 14.35 4.59 -5.62
N ASP A 54 13.25 5.21 -5.21
CA ASP A 54 13.13 5.89 -3.91
C ASP A 54 13.42 4.92 -2.74
N LEU A 55 12.80 3.74 -2.78
CA LEU A 55 13.00 2.72 -1.77
C LEU A 55 14.47 2.29 -1.69
N LYS A 56 15.10 2.00 -2.82
CA LYS A 56 16.52 1.61 -2.87
C LYS A 56 17.44 2.70 -2.35
N ALA A 57 17.16 3.96 -2.71
CA ALA A 57 18.04 5.07 -2.37
C ALA A 57 18.01 5.44 -0.89
N SER A 58 16.84 5.33 -0.22
CA SER A 58 16.67 5.93 1.11
C SER A 58 15.97 5.05 2.14
N PHE A 59 15.30 3.95 1.73
CA PHE A 59 14.48 3.14 2.62
C PHE A 59 14.87 1.65 2.62
N TRP A 60 15.99 1.26 2.03
CA TRP A 60 16.42 -0.14 1.97
C TRP A 60 17.23 -0.54 3.21
N ARG A 61 16.55 -0.60 4.36
CA ARG A 61 17.13 -0.93 5.66
C ARG A 61 16.09 -1.60 6.57
N GLU A 62 16.54 -2.33 7.57
CA GLU A 62 15.67 -3.14 8.46
C GLU A 62 14.70 -2.30 9.31
N ASP A 63 15.10 -1.10 9.70
CA ASP A 63 14.28 -0.16 10.47
C ASP A 63 13.42 0.76 9.60
N ALA A 64 13.39 0.55 8.28
CA ALA A 64 12.56 1.33 7.38
C ALA A 64 11.08 1.07 7.60
N LEU A 65 10.29 2.15 7.56
CA LEU A 65 8.85 2.13 7.67
C LEU A 65 8.22 2.58 6.33
N VAL A 66 7.37 1.74 5.77
CA VAL A 66 6.64 2.02 4.54
C VAL A 66 5.15 1.85 4.78
N ILE A 67 4.37 2.87 4.49
CA ILE A 67 2.91 2.83 4.58
C ILE A 67 2.33 3.13 3.21
N ALA A 68 1.36 2.36 2.76
CA ALA A 68 0.66 2.63 1.51
C ALA A 68 -0.83 2.37 1.63
N ASN A 69 -1.62 3.19 0.94
CA ASN A 69 -3.07 3.12 0.97
C ASN A 69 -3.64 2.91 -0.44
N SER A 70 -4.61 2.02 -0.58
CA SER A 70 -5.44 1.85 -1.79
C SER A 70 -4.59 1.70 -3.07
N TYR A 71 -4.73 2.62 -4.02
CA TYR A 71 -3.96 2.64 -5.28
C TYR A 71 -2.45 2.85 -5.04
N GLY A 72 -2.06 3.62 -4.02
CA GLY A 72 -0.65 3.75 -3.63
C GLY A 72 -0.05 2.42 -3.20
N ALA A 73 -0.85 1.56 -2.54
CA ALA A 73 -0.42 0.21 -2.19
C ALA A 73 -0.23 -0.68 -3.44
N TYR A 74 -1.08 -0.53 -4.47
CA TYR A 74 -0.90 -1.23 -5.74
C TYR A 74 0.42 -0.87 -6.42
N LEU A 75 0.73 0.43 -6.51
CA LEU A 75 2.01 0.91 -7.04
C LEU A 75 3.20 0.38 -6.25
N LEU A 76 3.11 0.39 -4.91
CA LEU A 76 4.14 -0.15 -4.03
C LEU A 76 4.37 -1.65 -4.27
N LEU A 77 3.31 -2.43 -4.29
CA LEU A 77 3.39 -3.88 -4.50
C LEU A 77 4.02 -4.22 -5.85
N LEU A 78 3.70 -3.48 -6.91
CA LEU A 78 4.35 -3.65 -8.21
C LEU A 78 5.82 -3.21 -8.18
N ALA A 79 6.16 -2.13 -7.50
CA ALA A 79 7.55 -1.70 -7.35
C ALA A 79 8.38 -2.77 -6.62
N LEU A 80 7.86 -3.32 -5.53
CA LEU A 80 8.50 -4.41 -4.78
C LEU A 80 8.67 -5.67 -5.62
N SER A 81 7.75 -5.97 -6.54
CA SER A 81 7.81 -7.17 -7.37
C SER A 81 9.05 -7.25 -8.28
N SER A 82 9.70 -6.13 -8.52
CA SER A 82 10.93 -6.02 -9.32
C SER A 82 12.22 -5.95 -8.48
N LEU A 83 12.09 -6.05 -7.16
CA LEU A 83 13.20 -5.91 -6.22
C LEU A 83 13.50 -7.25 -5.54
N ILE A 84 14.49 -7.27 -4.67
CA ILE A 84 14.71 -8.36 -3.72
C ILE A 84 13.77 -8.20 -2.52
N THR A 85 13.80 -9.11 -1.55
CA THR A 85 13.03 -9.02 -0.30
C THR A 85 13.25 -7.67 0.39
N PHE A 86 12.16 -6.94 0.66
CA PHE A 86 12.21 -5.68 1.40
C PHE A 86 12.54 -5.94 2.88
N PRO A 87 13.59 -5.32 3.43
CA PRO A 87 14.07 -5.65 4.77
C PRO A 87 13.25 -5.01 5.90
N GLY A 88 12.57 -3.90 5.64
CA GLY A 88 11.84 -3.12 6.66
C GLY A 88 10.40 -3.58 6.89
N LYS A 89 9.61 -2.74 7.59
CA LYS A 89 8.20 -2.98 7.89
C LYS A 89 7.30 -2.31 6.84
N ILE A 90 6.27 -3.02 6.39
CA ILE A 90 5.24 -2.52 5.45
C ILE A 90 3.87 -2.58 6.12
N LEU A 91 3.13 -1.48 6.04
CA LEU A 91 1.72 -1.40 6.40
C LEU A 91 0.89 -1.02 5.16
N LEU A 92 -0.06 -1.88 4.81
CA LEU A 92 -0.98 -1.65 3.70
C LEU A 92 -2.40 -1.44 4.25
N LEU A 93 -3.04 -0.35 3.84
CA LEU A 93 -4.40 -0.01 4.23
C LEU A 93 -5.30 -0.05 3.00
N SER A 94 -6.31 -0.93 3.03
CA SER A 94 -7.22 -1.16 1.90
C SER A 94 -6.48 -1.28 0.56
N PRO A 95 -5.47 -2.18 0.43
CA PRO A 95 -4.66 -2.25 -0.78
C PRO A 95 -5.46 -2.76 -1.97
N ILE A 96 -5.33 -2.12 -3.13
CA ILE A 96 -5.77 -2.71 -4.39
C ILE A 96 -4.74 -3.77 -4.77
N VAL A 97 -5.19 -4.99 -5.08
CA VAL A 97 -4.31 -6.11 -5.46
C VAL A 97 -4.60 -6.64 -6.87
N GLY A 98 -5.58 -6.04 -7.56
CA GLY A 98 -5.97 -6.42 -8.90
C GLY A 98 -7.12 -5.57 -9.42
N GLU A 99 -7.87 -6.11 -10.39
CA GLU A 99 -9.08 -5.48 -10.91
C GLU A 99 -10.23 -5.52 -9.90
N PHE A 100 -11.09 -4.53 -9.96
CA PHE A 100 -12.34 -4.52 -9.20
C PHE A 100 -13.48 -3.89 -10.00
N SER A 101 -14.70 -4.29 -9.69
CA SER A 101 -15.92 -3.71 -10.26
C SER A 101 -17.06 -3.73 -9.24
N ASN A 102 -17.98 -2.79 -9.41
CA ASN A 102 -19.22 -2.75 -8.65
C ASN A 102 -20.39 -2.54 -9.63
N ASP A 103 -21.19 -3.57 -9.79
CA ASP A 103 -22.32 -3.56 -10.74
C ASP A 103 -23.42 -2.55 -10.35
N GLN A 104 -23.59 -2.29 -9.06
CA GLN A 104 -24.60 -1.35 -8.57
C GLN A 104 -24.26 0.10 -8.93
N THR A 105 -22.97 0.46 -8.83
CA THR A 105 -22.49 1.80 -9.16
C THR A 105 -22.02 1.92 -10.60
N ARG A 106 -21.91 0.79 -11.33
CA ARG A 106 -21.31 0.69 -12.67
C ARG A 106 -19.89 1.27 -12.73
N ILE A 107 -19.17 1.20 -11.63
CA ILE A 107 -17.78 1.61 -11.54
C ILE A 107 -16.91 0.35 -11.59
N GLY A 108 -15.94 0.36 -12.49
CA GLY A 108 -14.91 -0.68 -12.57
C GLY A 108 -13.55 -0.06 -12.81
N PHE A 109 -12.52 -0.75 -12.39
CA PHE A 109 -11.15 -0.34 -12.60
C PHE A 109 -10.28 -1.56 -12.88
N ILE A 110 -9.61 -1.54 -14.02
CA ILE A 110 -8.61 -2.53 -14.40
C ILE A 110 -7.26 -1.82 -14.43
N PRO A 111 -6.47 -1.91 -13.36
CA PRO A 111 -5.16 -1.28 -13.35
C PRO A 111 -4.21 -1.94 -14.36
N PRO A 112 -3.20 -1.22 -14.88
CA PRO A 112 -2.13 -1.85 -15.64
C PRO A 112 -1.55 -3.03 -14.87
N TYR A 113 -1.32 -4.16 -15.54
CA TYR A 113 -0.79 -5.40 -14.93
C TYR A 113 -1.68 -6.01 -13.85
N ALA A 114 -3.01 -5.87 -13.93
CA ALA A 114 -3.98 -6.29 -12.91
C ALA A 114 -3.79 -7.71 -12.36
N LYS A 115 -3.27 -8.65 -13.17
CA LYS A 115 -3.05 -10.06 -12.79
C LYS A 115 -1.64 -10.35 -12.29
N ARG A 116 -0.68 -9.42 -12.50
CA ARG A 116 0.74 -9.68 -12.27
C ARG A 116 1.09 -10.04 -10.83
N LEU A 117 0.47 -9.39 -9.86
CA LEU A 117 0.75 -9.66 -8.44
C LEU A 117 0.42 -11.11 -8.09
N PHE A 118 -0.77 -11.59 -8.46
CA PHE A 118 -1.18 -12.98 -8.25
C PHE A 118 -0.36 -13.97 -9.07
N GLU A 119 -0.04 -13.64 -10.31
CA GLU A 119 0.80 -14.50 -11.16
C GLU A 119 2.20 -14.72 -10.58
N LEU A 120 2.82 -13.67 -10.06
CA LEU A 120 4.13 -13.78 -9.41
C LEU A 120 4.04 -14.50 -8.07
N ALA A 121 3.05 -14.15 -7.24
CA ALA A 121 2.89 -14.73 -5.92
C ALA A 121 2.56 -16.24 -5.99
N SER A 122 1.65 -16.65 -6.87
CA SER A 122 1.27 -18.05 -7.05
C SER A 122 2.39 -18.94 -7.60
N LYS A 123 3.34 -18.36 -8.32
CA LYS A 123 4.55 -19.04 -8.82
C LYS A 123 5.72 -19.01 -7.83
N GLY A 124 5.55 -18.39 -6.66
CA GLY A 124 6.64 -18.19 -5.69
C GLY A 124 7.74 -17.23 -6.18
N LEU A 125 7.41 -16.36 -7.14
CA LEU A 125 8.34 -15.40 -7.74
C LEU A 125 8.19 -13.97 -7.17
N TYR A 126 7.19 -13.75 -6.31
CA TYR A 126 7.02 -12.46 -5.63
C TYR A 126 7.98 -12.38 -4.44
N PRO A 127 8.80 -11.29 -4.32
CA PRO A 127 9.70 -11.12 -3.20
C PRO A 127 8.90 -10.92 -1.89
N ILE A 128 8.89 -11.92 -1.03
CA ILE A 128 8.14 -11.88 0.24
C ILE A 128 8.79 -10.86 1.17
N PRO A 129 8.08 -9.79 1.61
CA PRO A 129 8.61 -8.83 2.56
C PRO A 129 8.91 -9.46 3.93
N ASN A 130 9.93 -9.00 4.63
CA ASN A 130 10.25 -9.49 5.97
C ASN A 130 9.12 -9.24 6.97
N SER A 131 8.44 -8.10 6.86
CA SER A 131 7.28 -7.76 7.68
C SER A 131 6.25 -7.00 6.85
N CYS A 132 5.06 -7.57 6.70
CA CYS A 132 3.95 -6.93 5.98
C CYS A 132 2.65 -7.16 6.73
N GLN A 133 1.98 -6.07 7.09
CA GLN A 133 0.63 -6.09 7.67
C GLN A 133 -0.35 -5.42 6.71
N ILE A 134 -1.51 -6.03 6.56
CA ILE A 134 -2.58 -5.56 5.69
C ILE A 134 -3.86 -5.41 6.50
N HIS A 135 -4.52 -4.26 6.36
CA HIS A 135 -5.83 -4.01 6.97
C HIS A 135 -6.82 -3.62 5.88
N VAL A 136 -7.96 -4.29 5.84
CA VAL A 136 -9.02 -4.10 4.83
C VAL A 136 -10.40 -4.18 5.48
N GLY A 137 -11.36 -3.43 4.96
CA GLY A 137 -12.75 -3.50 5.44
C GLY A 137 -13.50 -4.70 4.87
N SER A 138 -14.39 -5.34 5.68
CA SER A 138 -15.19 -6.49 5.21
C SER A 138 -16.19 -6.12 4.11
N GLN A 139 -16.55 -4.83 3.99
CA GLN A 139 -17.46 -4.31 2.97
C GLN A 139 -16.72 -3.49 1.88
N ASP A 140 -15.42 -3.66 1.77
CA ASP A 140 -14.61 -2.97 0.77
C ASP A 140 -14.78 -3.63 -0.62
N TRP A 141 -15.43 -2.93 -1.54
CA TRP A 141 -15.66 -3.42 -2.89
C TRP A 141 -14.53 -3.07 -3.88
N GLN A 142 -13.58 -2.23 -3.48
CA GLN A 142 -12.40 -1.88 -4.29
C GLN A 142 -11.20 -2.76 -3.91
N SER A 143 -10.90 -2.84 -2.63
CA SER A 143 -9.90 -3.78 -2.09
C SER A 143 -10.65 -5.02 -1.60
N ILE A 144 -11.13 -5.82 -2.54
CA ILE A 144 -12.01 -6.98 -2.27
C ILE A 144 -11.36 -7.88 -1.20
N PRO A 145 -11.98 -8.05 -0.01
CA PRO A 145 -11.34 -8.72 1.15
C PRO A 145 -10.85 -10.13 0.83
N ASP A 146 -11.61 -10.90 0.04
CA ASP A 146 -11.23 -12.26 -0.36
C ASP A 146 -9.97 -12.26 -1.22
N ASN A 147 -9.86 -11.33 -2.18
CA ASN A 147 -8.68 -11.17 -3.02
C ASN A 147 -7.45 -10.73 -2.19
N VAL A 148 -7.65 -9.79 -1.28
CA VAL A 148 -6.59 -9.31 -0.39
C VAL A 148 -6.10 -10.43 0.52
N THR A 149 -7.01 -11.21 1.10
CA THR A 149 -6.67 -12.36 1.96
C THR A 149 -5.94 -13.44 1.17
N ALA A 150 -6.40 -13.76 -0.04
CA ALA A 150 -5.75 -14.73 -0.90
C ALA A 150 -4.33 -14.29 -1.28
N PHE A 151 -4.14 -13.01 -1.65
CA PHE A 151 -2.81 -12.48 -1.94
C PHE A 151 -1.91 -12.48 -0.70
N ALA A 152 -2.42 -12.05 0.46
CA ALA A 152 -1.69 -12.04 1.72
C ALA A 152 -1.15 -13.45 2.08
N ALA A 153 -1.96 -14.48 1.89
CA ALA A 153 -1.56 -15.87 2.13
C ALA A 153 -0.40 -16.30 1.22
N LEU A 154 -0.40 -15.89 -0.05
CA LEU A 154 0.66 -16.21 -1.01
C LEU A 154 2.00 -15.51 -0.69
N VAL A 155 1.96 -14.32 -0.08
CA VAL A 155 3.15 -13.53 0.25
C VAL A 155 3.48 -13.53 1.75
N ASN A 156 2.86 -14.42 2.51
CA ASN A 156 3.06 -14.56 3.96
C ASN A 156 2.87 -13.23 4.73
N ALA A 157 1.93 -12.39 4.30
CA ALA A 157 1.56 -11.16 4.98
C ALA A 157 0.47 -11.41 6.04
N GLN A 158 0.52 -10.67 7.13
CA GLN A 158 -0.55 -10.68 8.13
C GLN A 158 -1.72 -9.84 7.61
N VAL A 159 -2.95 -10.38 7.66
CA VAL A 159 -4.14 -9.66 7.23
C VAL A 159 -5.16 -9.54 8.36
N THR A 160 -5.73 -8.35 8.48
CA THR A 160 -6.87 -8.07 9.37
C THR A 160 -8.03 -7.55 8.52
N VAL A 161 -9.15 -8.27 8.55
CA VAL A 161 -10.41 -7.83 7.92
C VAL A 161 -11.26 -7.16 8.99
N LEU A 162 -11.49 -5.84 8.86
CA LEU A 162 -12.26 -5.06 9.81
C LEU A 162 -13.75 -5.15 9.50
N GLU A 163 -14.50 -5.77 10.39
CA GLU A 163 -15.94 -5.99 10.20
C GLU A 163 -16.72 -4.68 10.08
N GLY A 164 -17.62 -4.62 9.09
CA GLY A 164 -18.48 -3.47 8.82
C GLY A 164 -17.79 -2.26 8.17
N ALA A 165 -16.46 -2.28 8.00
CA ALA A 165 -15.76 -1.20 7.35
C ALA A 165 -15.75 -1.35 5.83
N GLY A 166 -15.82 -0.20 5.13
CA GLY A 166 -15.66 -0.11 3.68
C GLY A 166 -14.21 0.23 3.29
N HIS A 167 -14.05 0.80 2.08
CA HIS A 167 -12.74 1.13 1.53
C HIS A 167 -11.94 2.15 2.37
N ASN A 168 -12.64 3.11 2.97
CA ASN A 168 -12.04 4.04 3.92
C ASN A 168 -12.16 3.47 5.33
N LEU A 169 -11.07 2.96 5.86
CA LEU A 169 -11.02 2.49 7.24
C LEU A 169 -11.30 3.63 8.23
N PRO A 170 -12.00 3.39 9.34
CA PRO A 170 -12.29 4.41 10.35
C PRO A 170 -11.01 5.08 10.86
N LYS A 171 -11.05 6.41 11.01
CA LYS A 171 -9.87 7.19 11.43
C LYS A 171 -9.35 6.78 12.80
N GLU A 172 -10.26 6.50 13.73
CA GLU A 172 -9.93 6.06 15.10
C GLU A 172 -9.23 4.69 15.09
N TYR A 173 -9.68 3.79 14.20
CA TYR A 173 -9.04 2.50 14.00
C TYR A 173 -7.60 2.67 13.47
N VAL A 174 -7.42 3.47 12.42
CA VAL A 174 -6.10 3.73 11.85
C VAL A 174 -5.18 4.42 12.86
N ALA A 175 -5.69 5.38 13.64
CA ALA A 175 -4.91 6.02 14.69
C ALA A 175 -4.42 5.03 15.75
N SER A 176 -5.30 4.17 16.26
CA SER A 176 -4.95 3.12 17.21
C SER A 176 -3.97 2.08 16.64
N LEU A 177 -4.13 1.72 15.36
CA LEU A 177 -3.20 0.84 14.66
C LEU A 177 -1.80 1.46 14.60
N LEU A 178 -1.70 2.74 14.25
CA LEU A 178 -0.43 3.44 14.21
C LEU A 178 0.26 3.54 15.58
N ASP A 179 -0.52 3.66 16.67
CA ASP A 179 0.03 3.68 18.04
C ASP A 179 0.81 2.42 18.39
N THR A 180 0.47 1.30 17.77
CA THR A 180 1.13 0.01 18.00
C THR A 180 2.13 -0.37 16.91
N TRP A 181 1.87 0.01 15.66
CA TRP A 181 2.69 -0.38 14.53
C TRP A 181 3.99 0.44 14.41
N LEU A 182 3.98 1.68 14.86
CA LEU A 182 5.11 2.62 14.79
C LEU A 182 6.16 2.44 15.91
N ILE A 183 5.95 1.47 16.78
CA ILE A 183 6.86 1.16 17.91
C ILE A 183 7.99 0.23 17.46
#